data_6b15256a81b2d16fb19e1fe8d282d34a
#
_entry.id   6b15256a81b2d16fb19e1fe8d282d34a
#
_cell.length_a   1.000
_cell.length_b   1.000
_cell.length_c   1.000
_cell.angle_alpha   90.00
_cell.angle_beta   90.00
_cell.angle_gamma   90.00
#
_symmetry.space_group_name_H-M   'P 1'
#
loop_
_entity.id
_entity.type
_entity.pdbx_description
1 polymer ?
#
loop_
_entity_poly.entity_id
_entity_poly.type
_entity_poly.pdbx_seq_one_letter_code
_entity_poly.pdbx_strand_id
1 'polypeptide(L)'
;MQPLPQNKKDVIFQNFMLALFRLYRKERDVAYYAKMQHITPRYFSTIIKEKSGNSALQWIVQMVITEAKQLLEGSDLSIKEIANQLNFPTQSFFGKYFKQYVGISPKEYRKGKLRIRNGI
;
A
#
# COMPACT_ATOMS: atom_id res chain seq x y z
N MET A 1 -15.13 -28.16 -15.61
CA MET A 1 -15.46 -26.84 -16.16
C MET A 1 -14.21 -26.20 -16.75
N GLN A 2 -14.29 -25.75 -17.96
CA GLN A 2 -13.22 -25.12 -18.66
C GLN A 2 -13.04 -23.66 -18.18
N PRO A 3 -11.85 -23.26 -17.74
CA PRO A 3 -11.62 -21.86 -17.41
C PRO A 3 -11.79 -21.00 -18.63
N LEU A 4 -12.47 -19.89 -18.49
CA LEU A 4 -12.60 -18.92 -19.56
C LEU A 4 -11.35 -18.03 -19.60
N PRO A 5 -11.05 -17.39 -20.75
CA PRO A 5 -9.89 -16.49 -20.84
C PRO A 5 -9.86 -15.42 -19.77
N GLN A 6 -11.01 -14.86 -19.40
CA GLN A 6 -11.07 -13.87 -18.34
C GLN A 6 -10.71 -14.45 -16.97
N ASN A 7 -10.82 -15.79 -16.79
CA ASN A 7 -10.43 -16.39 -15.53
C ASN A 7 -8.93 -16.26 -15.28
N LYS A 8 -8.12 -16.23 -16.32
CA LYS A 8 -6.70 -15.97 -16.17
C LYS A 8 -6.47 -14.59 -15.58
N LYS A 9 -7.21 -13.60 -16.09
CA LYS A 9 -7.10 -12.23 -15.57
C LYS A 9 -7.60 -12.15 -14.14
N ASP A 10 -8.70 -12.83 -13.84
CA ASP A 10 -9.22 -12.89 -12.48
C ASP A 10 -8.21 -13.52 -11.54
N VAL A 11 -7.55 -14.59 -11.96
CA VAL A 11 -6.52 -15.25 -11.16
C VAL A 11 -5.33 -14.31 -10.91
N ILE A 12 -4.91 -13.58 -11.94
CA ILE A 12 -3.83 -12.62 -11.79
C ILE A 12 -4.18 -11.55 -10.75
N PHE A 13 -5.40 -11.04 -10.82
CA PHE A 13 -5.85 -10.05 -9.85
C PHE A 13 -5.93 -10.64 -8.45
N GLN A 14 -6.53 -11.82 -8.30
CA GLN A 14 -6.62 -12.48 -7.00
C GLN A 14 -5.25 -12.77 -6.41
N ASN A 15 -4.33 -13.26 -7.22
CA ASN A 15 -2.96 -13.53 -6.77
C ASN A 15 -2.26 -12.26 -6.31
N PHE A 16 -2.49 -11.15 -7.02
CA PHE A 16 -1.95 -9.87 -6.60
C PHE A 16 -2.50 -9.47 -5.24
N MET A 17 -3.81 -9.55 -5.04
CA MET A 17 -4.42 -9.15 -3.78
C MET A 17 -3.90 -10.01 -2.62
N LEU A 18 -3.78 -11.32 -2.83
CA LEU A 18 -3.23 -12.20 -1.80
C LEU A 18 -1.78 -11.86 -1.47
N ALA A 19 -0.96 -11.65 -2.51
CA ALA A 19 0.44 -11.30 -2.32
C ALA A 19 0.57 -9.95 -1.62
N LEU A 20 -0.21 -8.97 -2.07
CA LEU A 20 -0.19 -7.63 -1.51
C LEU A 20 -0.58 -7.64 -0.04
N PHE A 21 -1.64 -8.36 0.30
CA PHE A 21 -2.11 -8.47 1.68
C PHE A 21 -1.00 -9.00 2.60
N ARG A 22 -0.19 -9.94 2.11
CA ARG A 22 0.90 -10.52 2.90
C ARG A 22 2.17 -9.68 2.91
N LEU A 23 2.42 -8.91 1.84
CA LEU A 23 3.74 -8.32 1.60
C LEU A 23 3.78 -6.80 1.56
N TYR A 24 2.65 -6.12 1.73
CA TYR A 24 2.61 -4.66 1.54
C TYR A 24 3.57 -3.91 2.47
N ARG A 25 3.87 -4.47 3.63
CA ARG A 25 4.81 -3.83 4.55
C ARG A 25 6.26 -3.89 4.06
N LYS A 26 6.57 -4.86 3.20
CA LYS A 26 7.94 -5.10 2.73
C LYS A 26 8.13 -4.64 1.30
N GLU A 27 7.14 -4.82 0.43
CA GLU A 27 7.28 -4.64 -1.00
C GLU A 27 6.28 -3.64 -1.54
N ARG A 28 6.78 -2.53 -2.07
CA ARG A 28 5.94 -1.45 -2.59
C ARG A 28 6.07 -1.22 -4.08
N ASP A 29 6.90 -2.03 -4.75
CA ASP A 29 7.18 -1.87 -6.17
C ASP A 29 6.25 -2.74 -7.01
N VAL A 30 5.53 -2.11 -7.94
CA VAL A 30 4.61 -2.83 -8.85
C VAL A 30 5.35 -3.95 -9.58
N ALA A 31 6.58 -3.69 -10.02
CA ALA A 31 7.36 -4.67 -10.76
C ALA A 31 7.61 -5.95 -9.95
N TYR A 32 7.75 -5.82 -8.64
CA TYR A 32 7.94 -6.99 -7.78
C TYR A 32 6.74 -7.95 -7.88
N TYR A 33 5.53 -7.40 -7.78
CA TYR A 33 4.31 -8.21 -7.83
C TYR A 33 4.07 -8.82 -9.21
N ALA A 34 4.41 -8.09 -10.25
CA ALA A 34 4.32 -8.62 -11.61
C ALA A 34 5.29 -9.78 -11.80
N LYS A 35 6.51 -9.63 -11.31
CA LYS A 35 7.55 -10.65 -11.42
C LYS A 35 7.16 -11.93 -10.69
N MET A 36 6.48 -11.82 -9.56
CA MET A 36 6.00 -12.99 -8.83
C MET A 36 5.11 -13.88 -9.69
N GLN A 37 4.41 -13.29 -10.64
CA GLN A 37 3.51 -14.02 -11.52
C GLN A 37 4.10 -14.25 -12.91
N HIS A 38 5.39 -13.96 -13.08
CA HIS A 38 6.13 -14.20 -14.32
C HIS A 38 5.52 -13.48 -15.51
N ILE A 39 4.98 -12.28 -15.30
CA ILE A 39 4.45 -11.43 -16.36
C ILE A 39 5.10 -10.06 -16.30
N THR A 40 5.02 -9.33 -17.41
CA THR A 40 5.61 -7.99 -17.46
C THR A 40 4.83 -7.02 -16.59
N PRO A 41 5.50 -5.99 -16.04
CA PRO A 41 4.80 -4.96 -15.27
C PRO A 41 3.69 -4.29 -16.07
N ARG A 42 3.91 -4.06 -17.34
CA ARG A 42 2.91 -3.40 -18.20
C ARG A 42 1.65 -4.24 -18.35
N TYR A 43 1.80 -5.53 -18.65
CA TYR A 43 0.66 -6.42 -18.79
C TYR A 43 -0.07 -6.57 -17.46
N PHE A 44 0.69 -6.78 -16.39
CA PHE A 44 0.17 -6.86 -15.03
C PHE A 44 -0.66 -5.62 -14.69
N SER A 45 -0.09 -4.43 -14.91
CA SER A 45 -0.77 -3.17 -14.59
C SER A 45 -2.06 -2.99 -15.36
N THR A 46 -2.06 -3.40 -16.64
CA THR A 46 -3.26 -3.33 -17.48
C THR A 46 -4.37 -4.19 -16.89
N ILE A 47 -4.04 -5.41 -16.48
CA ILE A 47 -5.02 -6.34 -15.92
C ILE A 47 -5.56 -5.83 -14.59
N ILE A 48 -4.70 -5.36 -13.69
CA ILE A 48 -5.15 -4.87 -12.38
C ILE A 48 -6.11 -3.70 -12.56
N LYS A 49 -5.78 -2.77 -13.43
CA LYS A 49 -6.65 -1.61 -13.71
C LYS A 49 -7.97 -2.04 -14.31
N GLU A 50 -7.93 -2.96 -15.27
CA GLU A 50 -9.11 -3.47 -15.95
C GLU A 50 -10.06 -4.18 -14.97
N LYS A 51 -9.50 -5.00 -14.07
CA LYS A 51 -10.32 -5.80 -13.16
C LYS A 51 -10.86 -5.01 -11.97
N SER A 52 -10.12 -4.01 -11.50
CA SER A 52 -10.48 -3.34 -10.24
C SER A 52 -10.85 -1.87 -10.40
N GLY A 53 -10.52 -1.26 -11.54
CA GLY A 53 -10.70 0.18 -11.71
C GLY A 53 -9.57 1.00 -11.10
N ASN A 54 -8.73 0.39 -10.26
CA ASN A 54 -7.59 1.04 -9.62
C ASN A 54 -6.28 0.49 -10.15
N SER A 55 -5.27 1.33 -10.27
CA SER A 55 -3.95 0.86 -10.69
C SER A 55 -3.33 0.00 -9.59
N ALA A 56 -2.36 -0.83 -9.97
CA ALA A 56 -1.61 -1.63 -9.01
C ALA A 56 -0.94 -0.71 -7.98
N LEU A 57 -0.38 0.40 -8.42
CA LEU A 57 0.25 1.36 -7.50
C LEU A 57 -0.76 1.93 -6.50
N GLN A 58 -1.96 2.26 -6.95
CA GLN A 58 -3.01 2.76 -6.05
C GLN A 58 -3.34 1.74 -4.97
N TRP A 59 -3.42 0.47 -5.33
CA TRP A 59 -3.68 -0.59 -4.35
C TRP A 59 -2.56 -0.68 -3.32
N ILE A 60 -1.31 -0.65 -3.79
CA ILE A 60 -0.15 -0.71 -2.89
C ILE A 60 -0.14 0.47 -1.93
N VAL A 61 -0.29 1.68 -2.47
CA VAL A 61 -0.29 2.90 -1.67
C VAL A 61 -1.41 2.87 -0.64
N GLN A 62 -2.61 2.45 -1.05
CA GLN A 62 -3.75 2.39 -0.15
C GLN A 62 -3.48 1.48 1.05
N MET A 63 -2.88 0.31 0.80
CA MET A 63 -2.56 -0.62 1.88
C MET A 63 -1.52 -0.04 2.84
N VAL A 64 -0.46 0.53 2.29
CA VAL A 64 0.63 1.10 3.11
C VAL A 64 0.13 2.30 3.92
N ILE A 65 -0.59 3.20 3.28
CA ILE A 65 -1.07 4.41 3.95
C ILE A 65 -2.12 4.08 5.01
N THR A 66 -3.00 3.12 4.73
CA THR A 66 -3.99 2.69 5.73
C THR A 66 -3.29 2.17 6.99
N GLU A 67 -2.29 1.31 6.81
CA GLU A 67 -1.53 0.79 7.95
C GLU A 67 -0.79 1.91 8.68
N ALA A 68 -0.15 2.82 7.93
CA ALA A 68 0.55 3.95 8.54
C ALA A 68 -0.37 4.80 9.39
N LYS A 69 -1.56 5.10 8.87
CA LYS A 69 -2.56 5.88 9.61
C LYS A 69 -3.00 5.16 10.88
N GLN A 70 -3.24 3.87 10.80
CA GLN A 70 -3.63 3.08 11.97
C GLN A 70 -2.54 3.09 13.05
N LEU A 71 -1.28 2.98 12.65
CA LEU A 71 -0.18 3.04 13.60
C LEU A 71 0.00 4.43 14.20
N LEU A 72 -0.20 5.47 13.39
CA LEU A 72 -0.10 6.85 13.88
C LEU A 72 -1.21 7.18 14.87
N GLU A 73 -2.41 6.66 14.65
CA GLU A 73 -3.57 6.94 15.49
C GLU A 73 -3.65 6.04 16.71
N GLY A 74 -3.31 4.78 16.55
CA GLY A 74 -3.61 3.75 17.53
C GLY A 74 -2.43 3.18 18.30
N SER A 75 -1.22 3.68 18.07
CA SER A 75 -0.05 3.19 18.79
C SER A 75 0.80 4.34 19.32
N ASP A 76 1.71 4.01 20.24
CA ASP A 76 2.68 4.96 20.77
C ASP A 76 4.02 4.89 20.05
N LEU A 77 4.07 4.16 18.94
CA LEU A 77 5.30 4.04 18.17
C LEU A 77 5.74 5.40 17.66
N SER A 78 7.05 5.66 17.71
CA SER A 78 7.58 6.89 17.12
C SER A 78 7.45 6.84 15.60
N ILE A 79 7.56 8.00 14.97
CA ILE A 79 7.54 8.06 13.50
C ILE A 79 8.65 7.19 12.92
N LYS A 80 9.82 7.19 13.56
CA LYS A 80 10.95 6.37 13.14
C LYS A 80 10.63 4.88 13.24
N GLU A 81 9.99 4.48 14.35
CA GLU A 81 9.61 3.08 14.54
C GLU A 81 8.58 2.63 13.51
N ILE A 82 7.63 3.50 13.19
CA ILE A 82 6.64 3.20 12.15
C ILE A 82 7.33 3.03 10.80
N ALA A 83 8.25 3.95 10.47
CA ALA A 83 9.01 3.86 9.23
C ALA A 83 9.75 2.52 9.14
N ASN A 84 10.37 2.10 10.23
CA ASN A 84 11.07 0.82 10.27
C ASN A 84 10.12 -0.36 10.11
N GLN A 85 8.98 -0.31 10.79
CA GLN A 85 7.99 -1.39 10.73
C GLN A 85 7.42 -1.54 9.32
N LEU A 86 7.29 -0.45 8.59
CA LEU A 86 6.80 -0.45 7.22
C LEU A 86 7.94 -0.57 6.20
N ASN A 87 9.12 -0.87 6.67
CA ASN A 87 10.29 -1.16 5.83
C ASN A 87 10.69 0.00 4.93
N PHE A 88 10.60 1.23 5.41
CA PHE A 88 11.14 2.38 4.71
C PHE A 88 12.63 2.52 5.03
N PRO A 89 13.44 2.94 4.06
CA PRO A 89 14.89 3.08 4.29
C PRO A 89 15.22 4.02 5.43
N THR A 90 14.47 5.13 5.55
CA THR A 90 14.68 6.14 6.59
C THR A 90 13.34 6.74 7.00
N GLN A 91 13.33 7.39 8.15
CA GLN A 91 12.17 8.16 8.60
C GLN A 91 11.81 9.25 7.60
N SER A 92 12.82 9.90 7.03
CA SER A 92 12.63 10.96 6.04
C SER A 92 11.92 10.44 4.80
N PHE A 93 12.30 9.27 4.32
CA PHE A 93 11.68 8.63 3.17
C PHE A 93 10.21 8.34 3.44
N PHE A 94 9.91 7.79 4.61
CA PHE A 94 8.54 7.55 5.04
C PHE A 94 7.74 8.85 5.07
N GLY A 95 8.32 9.89 5.66
CA GLY A 95 7.66 11.19 5.76
C GLY A 95 7.27 11.75 4.41
N LYS A 96 8.18 11.68 3.45
CA LYS A 96 7.91 12.15 2.09
C LYS A 96 6.84 11.33 1.39
N TYR A 97 6.89 10.02 1.53
CA TYR A 97 5.91 9.11 0.96
C TYR A 97 4.51 9.41 1.53
N PHE A 98 4.43 9.49 2.84
CA PHE A 98 3.17 9.77 3.52
C PHE A 98 2.60 11.12 3.09
N LYS A 99 3.42 12.15 3.10
CA LYS A 99 2.98 13.49 2.72
C LYS A 99 2.54 13.56 1.26
N GLN A 100 3.22 12.83 0.38
CA GLN A 100 2.86 12.78 -1.03
C GLN A 100 1.43 12.30 -1.23
N TYR A 101 1.01 11.28 -0.48
CA TYR A 101 -0.30 10.64 -0.69
C TYR A 101 -1.38 11.12 0.27
N VAL A 102 -1.02 11.71 1.39
CA VAL A 102 -1.99 12.18 2.40
C VAL A 102 -2.11 13.69 2.41
N GLY A 103 -1.06 14.40 2.00
CA GLY A 103 -1.06 15.86 1.93
C GLY A 103 -0.42 16.54 3.12
N ILE A 104 -0.24 15.85 4.24
CA ILE A 104 0.41 16.37 5.43
C ILE A 104 1.41 15.34 5.94
N SER A 105 2.33 15.79 6.81
CA SER A 105 3.34 14.91 7.37
C SER A 105 2.74 13.91 8.36
N PRO A 106 3.43 12.80 8.63
CA PRO A 106 2.98 11.86 9.66
C PRO A 106 2.80 12.54 11.02
N LYS A 107 3.70 13.44 11.36
CA LYS A 107 3.63 14.15 12.64
C LYS A 107 2.39 15.03 12.73
N GLU A 108 2.12 15.78 11.67
CA GLU A 108 0.93 16.61 11.59
C GLU A 108 -0.34 15.78 11.64
N TYR A 109 -0.33 14.67 10.94
CA TYR A 109 -1.47 13.76 10.92
C TYR A 109 -1.78 13.25 12.33
N ARG A 110 -0.76 12.77 13.04
CA ARG A 110 -0.90 12.27 14.41
C ARG A 110 -1.43 13.34 15.34
N LYS A 111 -0.89 14.55 15.24
CA LYS A 111 -1.31 15.69 16.05
C LYS A 111 -2.80 16.02 15.85
N GLY A 112 -3.22 16.05 14.59
CA GLY A 112 -4.60 16.33 14.24
C GLY A 112 -5.55 15.28 14.80
N LYS A 113 -5.18 14.02 14.73
CA LYS A 113 -6.00 12.93 15.26
C LYS A 113 -6.08 12.95 16.77
N LEU A 114 -5.00 13.29 17.46
CA LEU A 114 -5.02 13.42 18.92
C LEU A 114 -5.97 14.54 19.36
N ARG A 115 -5.97 15.66 18.65
CA ARG A 115 -6.90 16.76 18.94
C ARG A 115 -8.35 16.31 18.85
N ILE A 116 -8.68 15.62 17.75
CA ILE A 116 -10.04 15.13 17.54
C ILE A 116 -10.44 14.18 18.66
N ARG A 117 -9.54 13.27 19.03
CA ARG A 117 -9.80 12.28 20.09
C ARG A 117 -10.02 12.94 21.44
N ASN A 118 -9.37 14.07 21.68
CA ASN A 118 -9.50 14.81 22.95
C ASN A 118 -10.66 15.80 22.94
N GLY A 119 -11.47 15.82 21.89
CA GLY A 119 -12.63 16.68 21.81
C GLY A 119 -12.35 18.13 21.50
N ILE A 120 -11.20 18.39 20.87
CA ILE A 120 -10.78 19.75 20.57
C ILE A 120 -10.97 20.09 19.11
#